data_a83eb4ab0952a2c2bb6294715ad02a40
#
_entry.id   a83eb4ab0952a2c2bb6294715ad02a40
#
_cell.length_a   1.000
_cell.length_b   1.000
_cell.length_c   1.000
_cell.angle_alpha   90.00
_cell.angle_beta   90.00
_cell.angle_gamma   90.00
#
_symmetry.space_group_name_H-M   'P 1'
#
loop_
_entity.id
_entity.type
_entity.pdbx_description
1 polymer ?
#
loop_
_entity_poly.entity_id
_entity_poly.type
_entity_poly.pdbx_seq_one_letter_code
_entity_poly.pdbx_strand_id
1 'polypeptide(L)' 'ALIYVETEKNHPPLLLAENWQIIKEKSAGMVTSCLIQVTSI' A
#
# COMPACT_ATOMS: atom_id res chain seq x y z
N ALA A 1 4.46 10.73 6.85
CA ALA A 1 4.96 9.40 7.26
C ALA A 1 4.83 8.42 6.11
N LEU A 2 5.71 7.42 6.08
CA LEU A 2 5.67 6.38 5.06
C LEU A 2 5.33 5.05 5.71
N ILE A 3 4.47 4.30 5.05
CA ILE A 3 4.07 2.97 5.49
C ILE A 3 4.37 1.98 4.39
N TYR A 4 5.05 0.90 4.73
CA TYR A 4 5.33 -0.18 3.78
C TYR A 4 4.43 -1.36 4.11
N VAL A 5 3.69 -1.84 3.11
CA VAL A 5 2.73 -2.93 3.30
C VAL A 5 3.00 -4.04 2.29
N GLU A 6 3.08 -5.26 2.76
CA GLU A 6 3.16 -6.44 1.89
C GLU A 6 1.92 -7.30 2.11
N THR A 7 1.27 -7.69 1.02
CA THR A 7 0.08 -8.52 1.09
C THR A 7 0.16 -9.64 0.05
N GLU A 8 -0.69 -10.64 0.21
CA GLU A 8 -0.81 -11.69 -0.80
C GLU A 8 -1.55 -11.14 -2.01
N LYS A 9 -1.23 -11.65 -3.18
CA LYS A 9 -1.80 -11.17 -4.43
C LYS A 9 -3.33 -11.26 -4.47
N ASN A 10 -3.90 -12.28 -3.85
CA ASN A 10 -5.35 -12.49 -3.81
C ASN A 10 -6.03 -11.78 -2.64
N HIS A 11 -5.32 -10.90 -2.00
CA HIS A 11 -5.84 -10.15 -0.87
C HIS A 11 -6.93 -9.17 -1.31
N PRO A 12 -8.00 -8.97 -0.51
CA PRO A 12 -8.98 -7.94 -0.82
C PRO A 12 -8.35 -6.55 -0.87
N PRO A 13 -8.94 -5.61 -1.61
CA PRO A 13 -8.38 -4.25 -1.70
C PRO A 13 -8.24 -3.62 -0.33
N LEU A 14 -7.13 -2.89 -0.13
CA LEU A 14 -6.91 -2.16 1.10
C LEU A 14 -7.81 -0.94 1.16
N LEU A 15 -8.41 -0.72 2.33
CA LEU A 15 -9.18 0.50 2.55
C LEU A 15 -8.22 1.56 3.08
N LEU A 16 -8.00 2.59 2.28
CA LEU A 16 -7.07 3.65 2.62
C LEU A 16 -7.84 4.85 3.17
N ALA A 17 -7.26 5.51 4.17
CA ALA A 17 -7.79 6.76 4.66
C ALA A 17 -7.60 7.85 3.58
N GLU A 18 -8.36 8.95 3.69
CA GLU A 18 -8.31 10.01 2.69
C GLU A 18 -6.93 10.63 2.53
N ASN A 19 -6.17 10.68 3.62
CA ASN A 19 -4.84 11.28 3.60
C ASN A 19 -3.73 10.27 3.30
N TRP A 20 -4.07 9.07 2.87
CA TRP A 20 -3.11 8.03 2.50
C TRP A 20 -3.07 7.90 0.99
N GLN A 21 -1.87 7.84 0.44
CA GLN A 21 -1.70 7.72 -1.00
C GLN A 21 -0.65 6.66 -1.31
N ILE A 22 -0.99 5.74 -2.21
CA ILE A 22 -0.02 4.75 -2.69
C ILE A 22 0.89 5.46 -3.68
N ILE A 23 2.17 5.56 -3.34
CA ILE A 23 3.15 6.21 -4.21
C ILE A 23 4.02 5.22 -4.96
N LYS A 24 4.00 3.95 -4.55
CA LYS A 24 4.76 2.92 -5.22
C LYS A 24 4.09 1.58 -4.99
N GLU A 25 4.02 0.77 -6.03
CA GLU A 25 3.44 -0.56 -5.93
C GLU A 25 4.24 -1.53 -6.79
N LYS A 26 4.50 -2.70 -6.26
CA LYS A 26 5.26 -3.72 -6.97
C LYS A 26 4.71 -5.09 -6.64
N SER A 27 4.58 -5.93 -7.67
CA SER A 27 4.17 -7.32 -7.49
C SER A 27 5.32 -8.24 -7.87
N ALA A 28 5.53 -9.26 -7.08
CA ALA A 28 6.54 -10.27 -7.36
C ALA A 28 5.99 -11.62 -6.89
N GLY A 29 5.76 -12.54 -7.83
CA GLY A 29 5.16 -13.83 -7.50
C GLY A 29 3.77 -13.65 -6.94
N MET A 30 3.53 -14.14 -5.73
CA MET A 30 2.24 -14.07 -5.04
C MET A 30 2.17 -12.92 -4.04
N VAL A 31 3.15 -12.05 -4.03
CA VAL A 31 3.23 -10.96 -3.06
C VAL A 31 3.15 -9.61 -3.76
N THR A 32 2.35 -8.72 -3.21
CA THR A 32 2.26 -7.33 -3.67
C THR A 32 2.76 -6.42 -2.55
N SER A 33 3.69 -5.53 -2.89
CA SER A 33 4.25 -4.57 -1.96
C SER A 33 3.75 -3.17 -2.32
N CYS A 34 3.37 -2.40 -1.32
CA CYS A 34 2.92 -1.03 -1.51
C CYS A 34 3.66 -0.09 -0.57
N LEU A 35 4.04 1.06 -1.08
CA LEU A 35 4.56 2.14 -0.25
C LEU A 35 3.52 3.24 -0.22
N ILE A 36 3.07 3.57 0.98
CA ILE A 36 1.99 4.52 1.19
C ILE A 36 2.54 5.75 1.87
N GLN A 37 2.21 6.91 1.34
CA GLN A 37 2.53 8.16 1.99
C GLN A 37 1.31 8.67 2.74
N VAL A 38 1.51 8.98 4.01
CA VAL A 38 0.46 9.57 4.85
C VAL A 38 0.74 11.06 4.96
N THR A 39 -0.23 11.85 4.55
CA THR A 39 -0.11 13.30 4.62
C THR A 39 -0.68 13.79 5.95
N SER A 40 0.16 14.45 6.73
CA SER A 40 -0.28 15.10 7.95
C SER A 40 -0.81 16.48 7.62
N ILE A 41 -1.89 16.85 8.24
CA ILE A 41 -2.46 18.19 8.07
C ILE A 41 -2.10 19.04 9.25
#